data_68dc4225593032ee7294900fffa513db
#
_entry.id   68dc4225593032ee7294900fffa513db
#
_cell.length_a   1.000
_cell.length_b   1.000
_cell.length_c   1.000
_cell.angle_alpha   90.00
_cell.angle_beta   90.00
_cell.angle_gamma   90.00
#
_symmetry.space_group_name_H-M   'P 1'
#
loop_
_entity.id
_entity.type
_entity.pdbx_description
1 polymer ?
#
loop_
_entity_poly.entity_id
_entity_poly.type
_entity_poly.pdbx_seq_one_letter_code
_entity_poly.pdbx_strand_id
1 'polypeptide(L)'
;LFVCTFWTCLVAPYFAIFTFAPQVLGALHLDDPKAATIATNSIALLGVTVGMVVIERIGRRAMLIPPFWVQTVALLVIGLWSGAPTWIVVVCFAAYAFFNSVSGNLTAVYPAEIFPTDVRTSGVGLAAAASRVGAAIGTWLLPLGIAHLGIRACMLIGAAMCAGGALMSHSMAPETTGKALTRTSG
;
A
#
# COMPACT_ATOMS: atom_id res chain seq x y z
N LEU A 1 -5.28 -1.99 -17.37
CA LEU A 1 -5.86 -1.04 -16.43
C LEU A 1 -5.69 -1.52 -14.98
N PHE A 2 -6.18 -2.71 -14.62
CA PHE A 2 -6.11 -3.26 -13.26
C PHE A 2 -4.72 -3.18 -12.63
N VAL A 3 -3.67 -3.67 -13.33
CA VAL A 3 -2.29 -3.69 -12.81
C VAL A 3 -1.80 -2.27 -12.47
N CYS A 4 -2.02 -1.30 -13.35
CA CYS A 4 -1.66 0.09 -13.10
C CYS A 4 -2.37 0.65 -11.88
N THR A 5 -3.68 0.38 -11.75
CA THR A 5 -4.50 0.92 -10.65
C THR A 5 -4.11 0.34 -9.31
N PHE A 6 -4.03 -1.01 -9.17
CA PHE A 6 -3.67 -1.59 -7.87
C PHE A 6 -2.25 -1.18 -7.44
N TRP A 7 -1.31 -1.15 -8.39
CA TRP A 7 0.07 -0.77 -8.09
C TRP A 7 0.17 0.69 -7.66
N THR A 8 -0.53 1.59 -8.36
CA THR A 8 -0.57 3.00 -7.98
C THR A 8 -1.24 3.21 -6.62
N CYS A 9 -2.39 2.56 -6.36
CA CYS A 9 -3.10 2.65 -5.08
C CYS A 9 -2.30 2.08 -3.91
N LEU A 10 -1.42 1.11 -4.16
CA LEU A 10 -0.53 0.56 -3.15
C LEU A 10 0.67 1.48 -2.88
N VAL A 11 1.31 1.96 -3.94
CA VAL A 11 2.62 2.63 -3.89
C VAL A 11 2.50 4.13 -3.58
N ALA A 12 1.49 4.82 -4.11
CA ALA A 12 1.38 6.27 -3.92
C ALA A 12 1.16 6.67 -2.45
N PRO A 13 0.20 6.10 -1.69
CA PRO A 13 0.07 6.41 -0.26
C PRO A 13 1.30 5.97 0.54
N TYR A 14 1.92 4.84 0.17
CA TYR A 14 3.12 4.35 0.84
C TYR A 14 4.26 5.37 0.73
N PHE A 15 4.65 5.77 -0.48
CA PHE A 15 5.74 6.73 -0.68
C PHE A 15 5.43 8.09 -0.05
N ALA A 16 4.19 8.57 -0.14
CA ALA A 16 3.78 9.80 0.52
C ALA A 16 4.00 9.71 2.03
N ILE A 17 3.42 8.71 2.69
CA ILE A 17 3.43 8.57 4.16
C ILE A 17 4.84 8.24 4.67
N PHE A 18 5.55 7.29 4.05
CA PHE A 18 6.85 6.83 4.54
C PHE A 18 8.01 7.80 4.27
N THR A 19 7.97 8.56 3.18
CA THR A 19 8.98 9.61 2.91
C THR A 19 8.95 10.67 4.01
N PHE A 20 7.77 10.99 4.52
CA PHE A 20 7.57 11.99 5.56
C PHE A 20 7.14 11.37 6.91
N ALA A 21 7.48 10.10 7.16
CA ALA A 21 7.04 9.39 8.35
C ALA A 21 7.30 10.14 9.68
N PRO A 22 8.48 10.73 9.94
CA PRO A 22 8.68 11.50 11.16
C PRO A 22 7.78 12.73 11.28
N GLN A 23 7.46 13.39 10.16
CA GLN A 23 6.57 14.55 10.12
C GLN A 23 5.11 14.13 10.32
N VAL A 24 4.70 13.02 9.69
CA VAL A 24 3.36 12.44 9.82
C VAL A 24 3.12 12.01 11.28
N LEU A 25 4.06 11.29 11.87
CA LEU A 25 3.96 10.82 13.24
C LEU A 25 4.06 11.98 14.25
N GLY A 26 4.88 13.00 13.97
CA GLY A 26 4.92 14.23 14.77
C GLY A 26 3.60 15.01 14.71
N ALA A 27 2.98 15.13 13.54
CA ALA A 27 1.68 15.77 13.36
C ALA A 27 0.53 14.99 14.03
N LEU A 28 0.73 13.72 14.34
CA LEU A 28 -0.17 12.87 15.12
C LEU A 28 0.11 12.92 16.63
N HIS A 29 0.95 13.88 17.06
CA HIS A 29 1.29 14.14 18.49
C HIS A 29 1.96 12.96 19.20
N LEU A 30 2.84 12.22 18.51
CA LEU A 30 3.70 11.23 19.17
C LEU A 30 4.87 11.91 19.88
N ASP A 31 5.21 11.43 21.08
CA ASP A 31 6.29 11.96 21.91
C ASP A 31 7.66 11.77 21.28
N ASP A 32 7.89 10.62 20.63
CA ASP A 32 9.12 10.33 19.89
C ASP A 32 8.85 9.82 18.48
N PRO A 33 8.69 10.73 17.49
CA PRO A 33 8.41 10.37 16.09
C PRO A 33 9.52 9.57 15.42
N LYS A 34 10.78 9.74 15.87
CA LYS A 34 11.92 9.01 15.28
C LYS A 34 11.92 7.55 15.70
N ALA A 35 11.74 7.27 17.00
CA ALA A 35 11.63 5.91 17.50
C ALA A 35 10.42 5.18 16.88
N ALA A 36 9.28 5.86 16.77
CA ALA A 36 8.10 5.33 16.11
C ALA A 36 8.35 5.01 14.62
N THR A 37 9.10 5.86 13.92
CA THR A 37 9.49 5.62 12.52
C THR A 37 10.39 4.39 12.39
N ILE A 38 11.38 4.22 13.25
CA ILE A 38 12.26 3.05 13.26
C ILE A 38 11.47 1.78 13.54
N ALA A 39 10.60 1.79 14.55
CA ALA A 39 9.73 0.66 14.86
C ALA A 39 8.83 0.28 13.68
N THR A 40 8.21 1.26 13.04
CA THR A 40 7.34 1.06 11.87
C THR A 40 8.11 0.47 10.68
N ASN A 41 9.32 0.95 10.40
CA ASN A 41 10.16 0.40 9.33
C ASN A 41 10.62 -1.03 9.64
N SER A 42 10.90 -1.35 10.91
CA SER A 42 11.22 -2.71 11.33
C SER A 42 10.03 -3.66 11.12
N ILE A 43 8.83 -3.21 11.44
CA ILE A 43 7.59 -3.97 11.19
C ILE A 43 7.33 -4.12 9.68
N ALA A 44 7.61 -3.10 8.87
CA ALA A 44 7.53 -3.20 7.43
C ALA A 44 8.49 -4.26 6.87
N LEU A 45 9.71 -4.34 7.39
CA LEU A 45 10.68 -5.37 6.99
C LEU A 45 10.19 -6.78 7.35
N LEU A 46 9.58 -6.96 8.52
CA LEU A 46 8.92 -8.22 8.88
C LEU A 46 7.77 -8.54 7.90
N GLY A 47 6.99 -7.55 7.50
CA GLY A 47 5.93 -7.69 6.51
C GLY A 47 6.46 -8.19 5.15
N VAL A 48 7.58 -7.65 4.67
CA VAL A 48 8.23 -8.14 3.43
C VAL A 48 8.63 -9.61 3.58
N THR A 49 9.28 -9.96 4.68
CA THR A 49 9.74 -11.34 4.94
C THR A 49 8.57 -12.32 5.00
N VAL A 50 7.53 -11.98 5.77
CA VAL A 50 6.30 -12.79 5.85
C VAL A 50 5.64 -12.90 4.47
N GLY A 51 5.55 -11.80 3.73
CA GLY A 51 4.97 -11.78 2.40
C GLY A 51 5.67 -12.72 1.43
N MET A 52 7.01 -12.76 1.43
CA MET A 52 7.78 -13.70 0.60
C MET A 52 7.49 -15.17 0.92
N VAL A 53 7.35 -15.51 2.20
CA VAL A 53 7.07 -16.90 2.62
C VAL A 53 5.63 -17.31 2.30
N VAL A 54 4.72 -16.36 2.38
CA VAL A 54 3.28 -16.61 2.33
C VAL A 54 2.75 -16.59 0.89
N ILE A 55 3.41 -15.89 -0.04
CA ILE A 55 2.95 -15.67 -1.42
C ILE A 55 2.64 -16.98 -2.18
N GLU A 56 3.43 -18.02 -1.97
CA GLU A 56 3.24 -19.33 -2.60
C GLU A 56 2.11 -20.16 -1.98
N ARG A 57 1.77 -19.88 -0.71
CA ARG A 57 0.84 -20.70 0.08
C ARG A 57 -0.59 -20.17 0.05
N ILE A 58 -0.77 -18.87 0.17
CA ILE A 58 -2.09 -18.23 0.34
C ILE A 58 -2.69 -17.80 -0.99
N GLY A 59 -1.86 -17.50 -1.97
CA GLY A 59 -2.32 -17.01 -3.28
C GLY A 59 -2.31 -15.49 -3.40
N ARG A 60 -2.29 -15.03 -4.66
CA ARG A 60 -2.07 -13.62 -4.99
C ARG A 60 -3.27 -12.76 -4.61
N ARG A 61 -4.47 -13.26 -4.85
CA ARG A 61 -5.72 -12.54 -4.54
C ARG A 61 -5.91 -12.36 -3.03
N ALA A 62 -5.61 -13.39 -2.24
CA ALA A 62 -5.70 -13.32 -0.78
C ALA A 62 -4.60 -12.46 -0.14
N MET A 63 -3.47 -12.26 -0.82
CA MET A 63 -2.44 -11.31 -0.39
C MET A 63 -2.70 -9.87 -0.82
N LEU A 64 -3.68 -9.62 -1.68
CA LEU A 64 -3.99 -8.28 -2.19
C LEU A 64 -5.22 -7.68 -1.50
N ILE A 65 -6.34 -8.40 -1.51
CA ILE A 65 -7.65 -7.86 -1.08
C ILE A 65 -7.71 -7.61 0.44
N PRO A 66 -7.47 -8.60 1.33
CA PRO A 66 -7.53 -8.37 2.77
C PRO A 66 -6.52 -7.32 3.27
N PRO A 67 -5.25 -7.32 2.82
CA PRO A 67 -4.31 -6.26 3.20
C PRO A 67 -4.77 -4.85 2.81
N PHE A 68 -5.37 -4.66 1.63
CA PHE A 68 -5.91 -3.36 1.26
C PHE A 68 -7.03 -2.90 2.20
N TRP A 69 -7.92 -3.80 2.63
CA TRP A 69 -8.96 -3.47 3.58
C TRP A 69 -8.40 -3.13 4.96
N VAL A 70 -7.40 -3.88 5.45
CA VAL A 70 -6.73 -3.56 6.72
C VAL A 70 -6.05 -2.19 6.64
N GLN A 71 -5.35 -1.88 5.56
CA GLN A 71 -4.74 -0.56 5.33
C GLN A 71 -5.79 0.55 5.31
N THR A 72 -6.92 0.32 4.63
CA THR A 72 -8.05 1.26 4.61
C THR A 72 -8.57 1.54 6.01
N VAL A 73 -8.86 0.49 6.79
CA VAL A 73 -9.38 0.63 8.15
C VAL A 73 -8.36 1.34 9.05
N ALA A 74 -7.09 0.96 8.97
CA ALA A 74 -6.03 1.59 9.77
C ALA A 74 -5.93 3.10 9.52
N LEU A 75 -5.93 3.54 8.27
CA LEU A 75 -5.88 4.95 7.90
C LEU A 75 -7.19 5.68 8.23
N LEU A 76 -8.35 5.02 8.11
CA LEU A 76 -9.64 5.59 8.52
C LEU A 76 -9.70 5.84 10.03
N VAL A 77 -9.22 4.90 10.85
CA VAL A 77 -9.16 5.08 12.30
C VAL A 77 -8.31 6.29 12.65
N ILE A 78 -7.13 6.44 12.06
CA ILE A 78 -6.25 7.60 12.30
C ILE A 78 -6.90 8.90 11.82
N GLY A 79 -7.57 8.88 10.67
CA GLY A 79 -8.18 10.08 10.09
C GLY A 79 -9.45 10.54 10.80
N LEU A 80 -10.30 9.62 11.26
CA LEU A 80 -11.60 9.93 11.84
C LEU A 80 -11.55 10.15 13.35
N TRP A 81 -10.71 9.41 14.07
CA TRP A 81 -10.66 9.47 15.53
C TRP A 81 -9.70 10.54 16.02
N SER A 82 -10.25 11.74 16.28
CA SER A 82 -9.47 12.93 16.65
C SER A 82 -8.82 12.89 18.04
N GLY A 83 -9.25 12.01 18.91
CA GLY A 83 -8.73 11.83 20.28
C GLY A 83 -8.17 10.43 20.50
N ALA A 84 -7.73 9.74 19.43
CA ALA A 84 -7.17 8.41 19.57
C ALA A 84 -5.94 8.42 20.49
N PRO A 85 -5.85 7.52 21.47
CA PRO A 85 -4.65 7.36 22.27
C PRO A 85 -3.44 7.06 21.39
N THR A 86 -2.28 7.56 21.76
CA THR A 86 -1.01 7.40 21.00
C THR A 86 -0.75 5.95 20.60
N TRP A 87 -1.02 4.98 21.48
CA TRP A 87 -0.80 3.57 21.19
C TRP A 87 -1.69 3.04 20.06
N ILE A 88 -2.94 3.52 19.93
CA ILE A 88 -3.83 3.15 18.80
C ILE A 88 -3.26 3.68 17.49
N VAL A 89 -2.78 4.93 17.47
CA VAL A 89 -2.15 5.53 16.29
C VAL A 89 -0.94 4.70 15.85
N VAL A 90 -0.07 4.32 16.80
CA VAL A 90 1.12 3.51 16.53
C VAL A 90 0.73 2.13 16.00
N VAL A 91 -0.24 1.46 16.61
CA VAL A 91 -0.70 0.14 16.16
C VAL A 91 -1.32 0.20 14.77
N CYS A 92 -2.16 1.19 14.49
CA CYS A 92 -2.75 1.37 13.16
C CYS A 92 -1.68 1.67 12.10
N PHE A 93 -0.71 2.51 12.45
CA PHE A 93 0.39 2.84 11.52
C PHE A 93 1.30 1.64 11.27
N ALA A 94 1.58 0.85 12.30
CA ALA A 94 2.34 -0.40 12.20
C ALA A 94 1.59 -1.46 11.36
N ALA A 95 0.27 -1.59 11.58
CA ALA A 95 -0.57 -2.48 10.78
C ALA A 95 -0.58 -2.04 9.30
N TYR A 96 -0.75 -0.74 9.03
CA TYR A 96 -0.64 -0.20 7.68
C TYR A 96 0.70 -0.55 7.04
N ALA A 97 1.82 -0.33 7.73
CA ALA A 97 3.17 -0.62 7.24
C ALA A 97 3.37 -2.10 6.94
N PHE A 98 2.96 -2.97 7.87
CA PHE A 98 3.09 -4.42 7.73
C PHE A 98 2.30 -4.94 6.52
N PHE A 99 1.02 -4.64 6.45
CA PHE A 99 0.16 -5.14 5.37
C PHE A 99 0.47 -4.51 4.02
N ASN A 100 0.93 -3.25 3.98
CA ASN A 100 1.42 -2.64 2.75
C ASN A 100 2.65 -3.39 2.24
N SER A 101 3.60 -3.74 3.12
CA SER A 101 4.81 -4.48 2.78
C SER A 101 4.52 -5.91 2.34
N VAL A 102 3.55 -6.60 2.97
CA VAL A 102 3.07 -7.91 2.53
C VAL A 102 2.55 -7.84 1.10
N SER A 103 1.65 -6.90 0.80
CA SER A 103 1.10 -6.70 -0.56
C SER A 103 2.16 -6.20 -1.55
N GLY A 104 3.17 -5.49 -1.07
CA GLY A 104 4.26 -4.96 -1.88
C GLY A 104 5.03 -6.05 -2.65
N ASN A 105 5.12 -7.26 -2.11
CA ASN A 105 5.74 -8.40 -2.80
C ASN A 105 5.02 -8.74 -4.12
N LEU A 106 3.71 -8.48 -4.20
CA LEU A 106 2.93 -8.72 -5.41
C LEU A 106 3.31 -7.81 -6.57
N THR A 107 3.89 -6.64 -6.33
CA THR A 107 4.31 -5.72 -7.39
C THR A 107 5.45 -6.29 -8.25
N ALA A 108 6.23 -7.21 -7.72
CA ALA A 108 7.30 -7.89 -8.44
C ALA A 108 6.81 -9.11 -9.23
N VAL A 109 5.83 -9.84 -8.71
CA VAL A 109 5.41 -11.15 -9.24
C VAL A 109 4.12 -11.05 -10.06
N TYR A 110 3.09 -10.43 -9.51
CA TYR A 110 1.75 -10.48 -10.05
C TYR A 110 1.59 -9.82 -11.44
N PRO A 111 2.23 -8.66 -11.74
CA PRO A 111 2.18 -8.10 -13.09
C PRO A 111 2.77 -9.04 -14.14
N ALA A 112 3.87 -9.73 -13.81
CA ALA A 112 4.53 -10.65 -14.71
C ALA A 112 3.70 -11.92 -14.99
N GLU A 113 2.83 -12.31 -14.06
CA GLU A 113 1.91 -13.45 -14.21
C GLU A 113 0.64 -13.10 -15.02
N ILE A 114 0.21 -11.82 -14.98
CA ILE A 114 -1.02 -11.37 -15.66
C ILE A 114 -0.78 -11.04 -17.13
N PHE A 115 0.37 -10.43 -17.47
CA PHE A 115 0.60 -10.01 -18.84
C PHE A 115 1.06 -11.16 -19.75
N PRO A 116 0.48 -11.27 -20.97
CA PRO A 116 0.96 -12.20 -22.01
C PRO A 116 2.45 -12.00 -22.30
N THR A 117 3.13 -13.07 -22.70
CA THR A 117 4.58 -13.08 -22.92
C THR A 117 5.04 -12.00 -23.89
N ASP A 118 4.27 -11.77 -24.96
CA ASP A 118 4.61 -10.84 -26.05
C ASP A 118 4.61 -9.36 -25.60
N VAL A 119 3.77 -9.01 -24.61
CA VAL A 119 3.63 -7.63 -24.11
C VAL A 119 4.03 -7.47 -22.65
N ARG A 120 4.56 -8.53 -22.01
CA ARG A 120 4.85 -8.57 -20.58
C ARG A 120 5.78 -7.45 -20.14
N THR A 121 6.92 -7.29 -20.81
CA THR A 121 7.91 -6.26 -20.47
C THR A 121 7.33 -4.86 -20.58
N SER A 122 6.63 -4.58 -21.68
CA SER A 122 5.99 -3.28 -21.91
C SER A 122 4.85 -3.03 -20.92
N GLY A 123 4.03 -4.05 -20.63
CA GLY A 123 2.92 -3.96 -19.68
C GLY A 123 3.39 -3.73 -18.24
N VAL A 124 4.40 -4.47 -17.78
CA VAL A 124 5.00 -4.27 -16.46
C VAL A 124 5.69 -2.91 -16.38
N GLY A 125 6.42 -2.51 -17.43
CA GLY A 125 7.07 -1.20 -17.50
C GLY A 125 6.06 -0.04 -17.41
N LEU A 126 4.93 -0.13 -18.14
CA LEU A 126 3.87 0.86 -18.09
C LEU A 126 3.22 0.94 -16.69
N ALA A 127 2.94 -0.21 -16.07
CA ALA A 127 2.38 -0.25 -14.72
C ALA A 127 3.33 0.35 -13.68
N ALA A 128 4.62 0.02 -13.77
CA ALA A 128 5.65 0.60 -12.93
C ALA A 128 5.74 2.12 -13.13
N ALA A 129 5.77 2.61 -14.36
CA ALA A 129 5.79 4.05 -14.66
C ALA A 129 4.57 4.76 -14.08
N ALA A 130 3.36 4.22 -14.28
CA ALA A 130 2.13 4.78 -13.72
C ALA A 130 2.20 4.86 -12.18
N SER A 131 2.71 3.80 -11.51
CA SER A 131 2.87 3.79 -10.07
C SER A 131 3.88 4.84 -9.57
N ARG A 132 4.97 5.09 -10.31
CA ARG A 132 5.96 6.12 -9.97
C ARG A 132 5.42 7.53 -10.12
N VAL A 133 4.62 7.79 -11.16
CA VAL A 133 3.92 9.07 -11.30
C VAL A 133 2.98 9.29 -10.11
N GLY A 134 2.19 8.29 -9.73
CA GLY A 134 1.34 8.35 -8.54
C GLY A 134 2.12 8.59 -7.26
N ALA A 135 3.25 7.89 -7.06
CA ALA A 135 4.14 8.08 -5.92
C ALA A 135 4.71 9.50 -5.86
N ALA A 136 5.19 10.02 -6.99
CA ALA A 136 5.75 11.38 -7.07
C ALA A 136 4.70 12.43 -6.71
N ILE A 137 3.48 12.32 -7.28
CA ILE A 137 2.36 13.22 -6.97
C ILE A 137 2.00 13.14 -5.49
N GLY A 138 1.84 11.92 -4.93
CA GLY A 138 1.50 11.73 -3.53
C GLY A 138 2.55 12.30 -2.57
N THR A 139 3.82 12.04 -2.86
CA THR A 139 4.95 12.56 -2.06
C THR A 139 5.04 14.09 -2.11
N TRP A 140 4.79 14.69 -3.29
CA TRP A 140 4.82 16.15 -3.43
C TRP A 140 3.60 16.82 -2.79
N LEU A 141 2.41 16.20 -2.91
CA LEU A 141 1.17 16.77 -2.36
C LEU A 141 1.04 16.59 -0.85
N LEU A 142 1.69 15.59 -0.23
CA LEU A 142 1.49 15.31 1.19
C LEU A 142 1.89 16.47 2.12
N PRO A 143 3.07 17.11 2.00
CA PRO A 143 3.42 18.25 2.84
C PRO A 143 2.47 19.42 2.66
N LEU A 144 2.04 19.70 1.43
CA LEU A 144 1.05 20.74 1.13
C LEU A 144 -0.31 20.39 1.74
N GLY A 145 -0.72 19.14 1.63
CA GLY A 145 -1.94 18.63 2.24
C GLY A 145 -1.92 18.77 3.76
N ILE A 146 -0.83 18.39 4.41
CA ILE A 146 -0.67 18.55 5.86
C ILE A 146 -0.76 20.03 6.27
N ALA A 147 -0.13 20.94 5.50
CA ALA A 147 -0.14 22.36 5.79
C ALA A 147 -1.51 23.02 5.61
N HIS A 148 -2.29 22.63 4.60
CA HIS A 148 -3.56 23.29 4.24
C HIS A 148 -4.81 22.55 4.71
N LEU A 149 -4.82 21.23 4.68
CA LEU A 149 -5.98 20.39 5.01
C LEU A 149 -5.83 19.68 6.37
N GLY A 150 -4.61 19.65 6.90
CA GLY A 150 -4.27 18.92 8.11
C GLY A 150 -4.02 17.42 7.87
N ILE A 151 -3.34 16.80 8.82
CA ILE A 151 -2.91 15.40 8.75
C ILE A 151 -4.10 14.42 8.59
N ARG A 152 -5.24 14.72 9.22
CA ARG A 152 -6.43 13.86 9.16
C ARG A 152 -6.98 13.72 7.75
N ALA A 153 -7.12 14.85 7.04
CA ALA A 153 -7.59 14.83 5.65
C ALA A 153 -6.63 14.03 4.76
N CYS A 154 -5.33 14.14 4.98
CA CYS A 154 -4.32 13.35 4.27
C CYS A 154 -4.48 11.84 4.54
N MET A 155 -4.73 11.44 5.79
CA MET A 155 -4.97 10.04 6.13
C MET A 155 -6.26 9.51 5.50
N LEU A 156 -7.33 10.32 5.46
CA LEU A 156 -8.59 9.95 4.80
C LEU A 156 -8.42 9.80 3.27
N ILE A 157 -7.64 10.67 2.64
CA ILE A 157 -7.29 10.54 1.20
C ILE A 157 -6.52 9.23 0.97
N GLY A 158 -5.53 8.94 1.81
CA GLY A 158 -4.79 7.66 1.75
C GLY A 158 -5.72 6.45 1.92
N ALA A 159 -6.66 6.52 2.89
CA ALA A 159 -7.66 5.49 3.10
C ALA A 159 -8.57 5.30 1.87
N ALA A 160 -9.00 6.39 1.24
CA ALA A 160 -9.82 6.34 0.02
C ALA A 160 -9.05 5.69 -1.15
N MET A 161 -7.76 5.97 -1.29
CA MET A 161 -6.90 5.30 -2.28
C MET A 161 -6.77 3.81 -2.03
N CYS A 162 -6.53 3.40 -0.78
CA CYS A 162 -6.48 1.99 -0.40
C CYS A 162 -7.83 1.28 -0.63
N ALA A 163 -8.95 1.92 -0.29
CA ALA A 163 -10.29 1.41 -0.55
C ALA A 163 -10.55 1.25 -2.06
N GLY A 164 -10.15 2.22 -2.87
CA GLY A 164 -10.21 2.13 -4.32
C GLY A 164 -9.41 0.94 -4.85
N GLY A 165 -8.19 0.73 -4.35
CA GLY A 165 -7.36 -0.44 -4.65
C GLY A 165 -8.03 -1.76 -4.23
N ALA A 166 -8.65 -1.79 -3.04
CA ALA A 166 -9.41 -2.96 -2.56
C ALA A 166 -10.59 -3.30 -3.47
N LEU A 167 -11.41 -2.31 -3.82
CA LEU A 167 -12.59 -2.48 -4.68
C LEU A 167 -12.22 -2.95 -6.09
N MET A 168 -11.21 -2.31 -6.70
CA MET A 168 -10.69 -2.72 -8.00
C MET A 168 -10.11 -4.14 -7.96
N SER A 169 -9.37 -4.46 -6.90
CA SER A 169 -8.81 -5.81 -6.74
C SER A 169 -9.90 -6.85 -6.50
N HIS A 170 -10.95 -6.50 -5.75
CA HIS A 170 -12.08 -7.41 -5.51
C HIS A 170 -12.81 -7.76 -6.81
N SER A 171 -13.00 -6.78 -7.71
CA SER A 171 -13.73 -6.96 -8.96
C SER A 171 -12.88 -7.54 -10.10
N MET A 172 -11.58 -7.24 -10.16
CA MET A 172 -10.76 -7.52 -11.34
C MET A 172 -9.53 -8.39 -11.08
N ALA A 173 -9.16 -8.70 -9.82
CA ALA A 173 -7.97 -9.49 -9.53
C ALA A 173 -8.17 -10.97 -9.87
N PRO A 174 -7.48 -11.53 -10.88
CA PRO A 174 -7.50 -12.96 -11.13
C PRO A 174 -6.62 -13.71 -10.11
N GLU A 175 -7.01 -14.94 -9.76
CA GLU A 175 -6.12 -15.82 -9.01
C GLU A 175 -5.19 -16.55 -9.98
N THR A 176 -3.89 -16.37 -9.77
CA THR A 176 -2.85 -16.92 -10.66
C THR A 176 -2.07 -18.08 -10.03
N THR A 177 -2.28 -18.35 -8.74
CA THR A 177 -1.56 -19.40 -8.01
C THR A 177 -1.76 -20.77 -8.65
N GLY A 178 -0.65 -21.45 -8.96
CA GLY A 178 -0.66 -22.80 -9.54
C GLY A 178 -1.14 -22.90 -10.98
N LYS A 179 -1.39 -21.78 -11.67
CA LYS A 179 -1.77 -21.78 -13.09
C LYS A 179 -0.55 -21.63 -13.97
N ALA A 180 -0.47 -22.42 -15.07
CA ALA A 180 0.55 -22.23 -16.07
C ALA A 180 0.39 -20.85 -16.74
N LEU A 181 1.50 -20.14 -16.99
CA LEU A 181 1.52 -18.79 -17.58
C LEU A 181 0.73 -18.69 -18.90
N THR A 182 0.67 -19.75 -19.67
CA THR A 182 -0.10 -19.85 -20.92
C THR A 182 -1.62 -19.81 -20.71
N ARG A 183 -2.13 -20.12 -19.50
CA ARG A 183 -3.57 -20.13 -19.19
C ARG A 183 -4.06 -18.83 -18.55
N THR A 184 -3.15 -18.00 -18.05
CA THR A 184 -3.51 -16.72 -17.41
C THR A 184 -3.49 -15.56 -18.41
N SER A 185 -2.95 -15.76 -19.60
CA SER A 185 -2.74 -14.75 -20.64
C SER A 185 -3.69 -14.88 -21.85
N GLY A 186 -4.72 -15.72 -21.75
CA GLY A 186 -5.75 -15.89 -22.78
C GLY A 186 -7.03 -15.11 -22.48
#